data_e1e28e7773a823379e446c8064323f8a
#
_entry.id   e1e28e7773a823379e446c8064323f8a
#
_cell.length_a   1.000
_cell.length_b   1.000
_cell.length_c   1.000
_cell.angle_alpha   90.00
_cell.angle_beta   90.00
_cell.angle_gamma   90.00
#
_symmetry.space_group_name_H-M   'P 1'
#
loop_
_entity.id
_entity.type
_entity.pdbx_description
1 polymer ?
#
loop_
_entity_poly.entity_id
_entity_poly.type
_entity_poly.pdbx_seq_one_letter_code
_entity_poly.pdbx_strand_id
1 'polypeptide(L)'
;MVKNEFGIKSITIESKAKCFCPLGKDWYTNKFTVDFEPGEFIPDYCEMDEWIDANINGKTLIIEAAVAMLYSYLEETYRPAGLHVESFVEDARHSAVTVFKGV
;
A
#
# COMPACT_ATOMS: atom_id res chain seq x y z
N MET A 1 3.29 -13.87 -13.54
CA MET A 1 3.38 -12.40 -13.49
C MET A 1 3.40 -11.80 -14.88
N VAL A 2 2.86 -10.62 -15.02
CA VAL A 2 2.81 -9.93 -16.32
C VAL A 2 4.09 -9.13 -16.52
N LYS A 3 4.79 -9.39 -17.62
CA LYS A 3 5.98 -8.62 -17.98
C LYS A 3 5.60 -7.25 -18.54
N ASN A 4 6.40 -6.25 -18.25
CA ASN A 4 6.21 -4.90 -18.80
C ASN A 4 6.72 -4.84 -20.26
N GLU A 5 5.97 -5.46 -21.17
CA GLU A 5 6.27 -5.48 -22.61
C GLU A 5 5.75 -4.22 -23.31
N PHE A 6 4.99 -3.38 -22.59
CA PHE A 6 4.30 -2.21 -23.13
C PHE A 6 5.08 -0.91 -22.96
N GLY A 7 6.19 -0.94 -22.22
CA GLY A 7 6.95 0.27 -21.91
C GLY A 7 6.24 1.21 -20.93
N ILE A 8 5.44 0.66 -20.03
CA ILE A 8 4.76 1.46 -19.00
C ILE A 8 5.79 2.10 -18.07
N LYS A 9 5.70 3.39 -17.87
CA LYS A 9 6.63 4.18 -17.06
C LYS A 9 6.23 4.26 -15.59
N SER A 10 4.95 4.47 -15.35
CA SER A 10 4.43 4.57 -13.99
C SER A 10 2.98 4.16 -13.92
N ILE A 11 2.58 3.64 -12.76
CA ILE A 11 1.22 3.24 -12.46
C ILE A 11 0.88 3.80 -11.09
N THR A 12 -0.27 4.44 -10.97
CA THR A 12 -0.80 4.88 -9.69
C THR A 12 -1.98 3.99 -9.34
N ILE A 13 -1.90 3.34 -8.18
CA ILE A 13 -2.94 2.42 -7.71
C ILE A 13 -3.51 2.97 -6.41
N GLU A 14 -4.82 2.99 -6.31
CA GLU A 14 -5.51 3.35 -5.07
C GLU A 14 -6.21 2.12 -4.52
N SER A 15 -6.10 1.90 -3.22
CA SER A 15 -6.78 0.83 -2.51
C SER A 15 -7.04 1.27 -1.09
N LYS A 16 -7.76 0.49 -0.32
CA LYS A 16 -8.07 0.86 1.06
C LYS A 16 -8.18 -0.37 1.95
N ALA A 17 -7.91 -0.16 3.24
CA ALA A 17 -8.06 -1.18 4.26
C ALA A 17 -8.43 -0.54 5.59
N LYS A 18 -9.32 -1.19 6.32
CA LYS A 18 -9.75 -0.75 7.64
C LYS A 18 -8.97 -1.49 8.71
N CYS A 19 -8.36 -0.73 9.63
CA CYS A 19 -7.56 -1.27 10.71
C CYS A 19 -8.04 -0.75 12.06
N PHE A 20 -7.72 -1.51 13.11
CA PHE A 20 -7.92 -1.06 14.48
C PHE A 20 -6.61 -0.50 15.03
N CYS A 21 -6.64 0.75 15.49
CA CYS A 21 -5.45 1.39 16.05
C CYS A 21 -5.27 0.96 17.51
N PRO A 22 -4.14 0.29 17.86
CA PRO A 22 -3.92 -0.13 19.24
C PRO A 22 -3.63 1.02 20.20
N LEU A 23 -3.22 2.17 19.69
CA LEU A 23 -2.91 3.35 20.50
C LEU A 23 -4.15 4.18 20.78
N GLY A 24 -4.89 4.55 19.74
CA GLY A 24 -6.13 5.31 19.86
C GLY A 24 -7.33 4.45 20.22
N LYS A 25 -7.22 3.13 20.11
CA LYS A 25 -8.28 2.15 20.39
C LYS A 25 -9.56 2.42 19.60
N ASP A 26 -9.41 2.73 18.33
CA ASP A 26 -10.51 2.98 17.42
C ASP A 26 -10.18 2.48 16.02
N TRP A 27 -11.21 2.31 15.20
CA TRP A 27 -11.06 1.91 13.81
C TRP A 27 -10.74 3.13 12.94
N TYR A 28 -9.94 2.90 11.92
CA TYR A 28 -9.61 3.90 10.92
C TYR A 28 -9.45 3.25 9.55
N THR A 29 -9.60 4.04 8.50
CA THR A 29 -9.43 3.58 7.13
C THR A 29 -8.13 4.13 6.54
N ASN A 30 -7.26 3.23 6.10
CA ASN A 30 -6.13 3.58 5.26
C ASN A 30 -6.62 3.74 3.82
N LYS A 31 -6.44 4.91 3.25
CA LYS A 31 -6.60 5.12 1.81
C LYS A 31 -5.21 5.10 1.21
N PHE A 32 -4.83 3.97 0.64
CA PHE A 32 -3.50 3.79 0.07
C PHE A 32 -3.42 4.39 -1.31
N THR A 33 -2.35 5.11 -1.59
CA THR A 33 -1.94 5.49 -2.94
C THR A 33 -0.56 4.92 -3.18
N VAL A 34 -0.44 4.10 -4.20
CA VAL A 34 0.81 3.44 -4.58
C VAL A 34 1.27 4.04 -5.91
N ASP A 35 2.41 4.67 -5.91
CA ASP A 35 3.09 5.10 -7.14
C ASP A 35 4.16 4.07 -7.45
N PHE A 36 3.96 3.36 -8.56
CA PHE A 36 4.73 2.19 -8.93
C PHE A 36 5.40 2.44 -10.29
N GLU A 37 6.72 2.41 -10.30
CA GLU A 37 7.50 2.44 -11.55
C GLU A 37 7.92 1.02 -11.87
N PRO A 38 7.33 0.37 -12.90
CA PRO A 38 7.65 -1.01 -13.21
C PRO A 38 9.11 -1.22 -13.57
N GLY A 39 9.69 -2.31 -13.02
CA GLY A 39 10.91 -2.86 -13.55
C GLY A 39 10.55 -3.86 -14.64
N GLU A 40 10.85 -5.14 -14.40
CA GLU A 40 10.52 -6.21 -15.35
C GLU A 40 9.02 -6.53 -15.39
N PHE A 41 8.31 -6.35 -14.24
CA PHE A 41 6.93 -6.80 -14.11
C PHE A 41 5.98 -5.66 -13.80
N ILE A 42 4.71 -5.83 -14.26
CA ILE A 42 3.57 -4.99 -13.90
C ILE A 42 2.88 -5.63 -12.70
N PRO A 43 2.44 -4.86 -11.69
CA PRO A 43 1.75 -5.43 -10.54
C PRO A 43 0.35 -5.95 -10.91
N ASP A 44 -0.06 -7.02 -10.26
CA ASP A 44 -1.42 -7.54 -10.34
C ASP A 44 -2.26 -6.89 -9.25
N TYR A 45 -3.20 -6.04 -9.64
CA TYR A 45 -4.03 -5.27 -8.70
C TYR A 45 -4.93 -6.15 -7.85
N CYS A 46 -5.46 -7.22 -8.42
CA CYS A 46 -6.32 -8.15 -7.68
C CYS A 46 -5.51 -8.92 -6.65
N GLU A 47 -4.31 -9.37 -7.00
CA GLU A 47 -3.41 -10.04 -6.07
C GLU A 47 -2.99 -9.11 -4.93
N MET A 48 -2.73 -7.83 -5.23
CA MET A 48 -2.43 -6.83 -4.22
C MET A 48 -3.59 -6.66 -3.24
N ASP A 49 -4.81 -6.53 -3.75
CA ASP A 49 -6.00 -6.37 -2.91
C ASP A 49 -6.26 -7.60 -2.05
N GLU A 50 -6.07 -8.80 -2.59
CA GLU A 50 -6.16 -10.06 -1.83
C GLU A 50 -5.13 -10.10 -0.70
N TRP A 51 -3.90 -9.67 -0.99
CA TRP A 51 -2.85 -9.61 0.02
C TRP A 51 -3.19 -8.59 1.12
N ILE A 52 -3.70 -7.40 0.74
CA ILE A 52 -4.16 -6.39 1.68
C ILE A 52 -5.25 -6.96 2.59
N ASP A 53 -6.23 -7.65 2.03
CA ASP A 53 -7.33 -8.24 2.79
C ASP A 53 -6.82 -9.31 3.77
N ALA A 54 -5.85 -10.10 3.36
CA ALA A 54 -5.30 -11.17 4.20
C ALA A 54 -4.37 -10.66 5.32
N ASN A 55 -3.67 -9.53 5.10
CA ASN A 55 -2.57 -9.10 5.98
C ASN A 55 -2.79 -7.77 6.68
N ILE A 56 -3.62 -6.88 6.13
CA ILE A 56 -3.83 -5.54 6.68
C ILE A 56 -5.28 -5.31 7.09
N ASN A 57 -6.22 -5.59 6.21
CA ASN A 57 -7.64 -5.30 6.44
C ASN A 57 -8.19 -6.07 7.64
N GLY A 58 -8.82 -5.35 8.56
CA GLY A 58 -9.37 -5.93 9.78
C GLY A 58 -8.34 -6.22 10.87
N LYS A 59 -7.07 -5.88 10.66
CA LYS A 59 -6.00 -6.15 11.62
C LYS A 59 -5.79 -4.99 12.58
N THR A 60 -5.13 -5.29 13.70
CA THR A 60 -4.72 -4.28 14.68
C THR A 60 -3.33 -3.79 14.30
N LEU A 61 -3.27 -2.63 13.66
CA LEU A 61 -2.04 -2.05 13.12
C LEU A 61 -2.09 -0.54 13.23
N ILE A 62 -0.95 0.08 13.54
CA ILE A 62 -0.79 1.51 13.37
C ILE A 62 -0.58 1.82 11.87
N ILE A 63 -0.83 3.06 11.47
CA ILE A 63 -0.74 3.49 10.07
C ILE A 63 0.65 3.19 9.49
N GLU A 64 1.70 3.50 10.25
CA GLU A 64 3.09 3.32 9.84
C GLU A 64 3.42 1.86 9.53
N ALA A 65 2.88 0.94 10.32
CA ALA A 65 3.06 -0.49 10.09
C ALA A 65 2.33 -0.95 8.83
N ALA A 66 1.10 -0.49 8.63
CA ALA A 66 0.32 -0.84 7.43
C ALA A 66 1.02 -0.38 6.15
N VAL A 67 1.51 0.86 6.12
CA VAL A 67 2.23 1.41 4.97
C VAL A 67 3.53 0.63 4.70
N ALA A 68 4.31 0.36 5.76
CA ALA A 68 5.58 -0.36 5.64
C ALA A 68 5.36 -1.79 5.14
N MET A 69 4.31 -2.47 5.61
CA MET A 69 3.98 -3.82 5.17
C MET A 69 3.61 -3.87 3.69
N LEU A 70 2.78 -2.94 3.25
CA LEU A 70 2.38 -2.87 1.83
C LEU A 70 3.59 -2.56 0.94
N TYR A 71 4.44 -1.63 1.36
CA TYR A 71 5.68 -1.33 0.65
C TYR A 71 6.54 -2.58 0.48
N SER A 72 6.80 -3.29 1.58
CA SER A 72 7.65 -4.48 1.55
C SER A 72 7.08 -5.57 0.66
N TYR A 73 5.77 -5.79 0.71
CA TYR A 73 5.12 -6.76 -0.16
C TYR A 73 5.34 -6.45 -1.64
N LEU A 74 5.10 -5.19 -2.04
CA LEU A 74 5.23 -4.77 -3.43
C LEU A 74 6.68 -4.82 -3.90
N GLU A 75 7.62 -4.38 -3.05
CA GLU A 75 9.05 -4.41 -3.34
C GLU A 75 9.54 -5.84 -3.56
N GLU A 76 9.20 -6.75 -2.66
CA GLU A 76 9.67 -8.13 -2.70
C GLU A 76 9.01 -8.94 -3.82
N THR A 77 7.73 -8.68 -4.09
CA THR A 77 6.96 -9.45 -5.08
C THR A 77 7.29 -9.04 -6.50
N TYR A 78 7.36 -7.74 -6.77
CA TYR A 78 7.43 -7.22 -8.14
C TYR A 78 8.76 -6.56 -8.50
N ARG A 79 9.59 -6.22 -7.51
CA ARG A 79 10.90 -5.58 -7.68
C ARG A 79 10.83 -4.36 -8.62
N PRO A 80 10.01 -3.35 -8.28
CA PRO A 80 9.86 -2.16 -9.11
C PRO A 80 11.15 -1.35 -9.20
N ALA A 81 11.27 -0.56 -10.27
CA ALA A 81 12.36 0.39 -10.42
C ALA A 81 12.22 1.57 -9.46
N GLY A 82 10.98 1.95 -9.13
CA GLY A 82 10.68 2.95 -8.12
C GLY A 82 9.36 2.63 -7.44
N LEU A 83 9.26 2.95 -6.16
CA LEU A 83 8.05 2.66 -5.37
C LEU A 83 7.85 3.72 -4.30
N HIS A 84 6.62 4.20 -4.22
CA HIS A 84 6.17 5.13 -3.19
C HIS A 84 4.80 4.66 -2.72
N VAL A 85 4.63 4.49 -1.43
CA VAL A 85 3.36 4.08 -0.82
C VAL A 85 2.95 5.12 0.20
N GLU A 86 1.74 5.61 0.07
CA GLU A 86 1.16 6.60 0.95
C GLU A 86 -0.14 6.06 1.53
N SER A 87 -0.42 6.39 2.80
CA SER A 87 -1.74 6.19 3.40
C SER A 87 -2.28 7.53 3.87
N PHE A 88 -3.48 7.86 3.43
CA PHE A 88 -4.23 9.01 3.91
C PHE A 88 -5.37 8.53 4.80
N VAL A 89 -5.43 9.04 6.02
CA VAL A 89 -6.48 8.72 6.99
C VAL A 89 -7.21 10.01 7.35
N GLU A 90 -8.53 10.03 7.17
CA GLU A 90 -9.37 11.20 7.47
C GLU A 90 -10.57 10.87 8.37
N ASP A 91 -10.87 9.59 8.59
CA ASP A 91 -12.03 9.16 9.37
C ASP A 91 -11.73 8.93 10.86
N ALA A 92 -10.55 9.31 11.30
CA ALA A 92 -10.18 9.37 12.70
C ALA A 92 -10.45 10.78 13.25
N ARG A 93 -10.22 10.97 14.56
CA ARG A 93 -10.39 12.29 15.19
C ARG A 93 -9.50 13.37 14.54
N HIS A 94 -8.37 12.95 13.99
CA HIS A 94 -7.46 13.81 13.23
C HIS A 94 -7.19 13.13 11.87
N SER A 95 -6.80 13.92 10.89
CA SER A 95 -6.31 13.38 9.63
C SER A 95 -4.80 13.22 9.66
N ALA A 96 -4.30 12.25 8.93
CA ALA A 96 -2.86 12.00 8.85
C ALA A 96 -2.49 11.49 7.46
N VAL A 97 -1.30 11.84 7.02
CA VAL A 97 -0.69 11.29 5.80
C VAL A 97 0.63 10.64 6.19
N THR A 98 0.75 9.38 5.90
CA THR A 98 1.97 8.61 6.19
C THR A 98 2.55 8.10 4.87
N VAL A 99 3.82 8.37 4.65
CA VAL A 99 4.49 8.03 3.38
C VAL A 99 5.66 7.11 3.66
N PHE A 100 5.75 6.03 2.89
CA PHE A 100 6.94 5.19 2.84
C PHE A 100 7.56 5.30 1.45
N LYS A 101 8.79 5.75 1.41
CA LYS A 101 9.53 5.94 0.17
C LYS A 101 10.87 5.22 0.29
N GLY A 102 11.15 4.37 -0.69
CA GLY A 102 12.41 3.65 -0.72
C GLY A 102 13.61 4.57 -0.97
N VAL A 103 14.74 4.10 -0.58
CA VAL A 103 16.02 4.80 -0.75
C VAL A 103 16.60 4.52 -2.14
#